data_4f3d5f764590e1e49984a3a61252cc4d
#
_entry.id   4f3d5f764590e1e49984a3a61252cc4d
#
_cell.length_a   1.000
_cell.length_b   1.000
_cell.length_c   1.000
_cell.angle_alpha   90.00
_cell.angle_beta   90.00
_cell.angle_gamma   90.00
#
_symmetry.space_group_name_H-M   'P 1'
#
loop_
_entity.id
_entity.type
_entity.pdbx_description
1 polymer ?
#
loop_
_entity_poly.entity_id
_entity_poly.type
_entity_poly.pdbx_seq_one_letter_code
_entity_poly.pdbx_strand_id
1 'polypeptide(L)'
;LFFLCWISTVYILPGQTVEETLRFAQEQVSAGNPSLALKTYQRVLYFGGEHHREVCQRQLATLYAAQGELERAAFYYDLLYQSAQTDSLRYDALFSKTGLLMLQNQYKKALLELLSLPKNLPEPWMSRKRLYLGAAHFGIREFDLARQDLLPLFAPENQAGRAELEQLMHQAERISRKSAKKARNLSMVLPGAGQFYAGDYKNGINSLLINALLGYWLISAGISFTFLDAAATVSPWLFRYYAGGMRRAGEILEKKKEEGLRKVFGKVLEELGKPARSN
;
A
#
# COMPACT_ATOMS: atom_id res chain seq x y z
N LEU A 1 9.10 17.58 81.22
CA LEU A 1 9.08 17.96 79.80
C LEU A 1 9.58 16.79 78.97
N PHE A 2 8.70 15.93 78.45
CA PHE A 2 9.05 14.86 77.51
C PHE A 2 8.91 15.41 76.09
N PHE A 3 10.03 15.54 75.36
CA PHE A 3 10.06 15.82 73.94
C PHE A 3 9.94 14.46 73.22
N LEU A 4 8.74 14.15 72.72
CA LEU A 4 8.52 13.03 71.79
C LEU A 4 9.07 13.46 70.41
N CYS A 5 10.25 12.95 70.08
CA CYS A 5 10.82 13.07 68.73
C CYS A 5 10.05 12.12 67.80
N TRP A 6 9.13 12.66 66.98
CA TRP A 6 8.47 11.95 65.91
C TRP A 6 9.46 11.74 64.75
N ILE A 7 10.08 10.58 64.68
CA ILE A 7 10.85 10.16 63.52
C ILE A 7 9.86 9.76 62.47
N SER A 8 9.52 10.64 61.54
CA SER A 8 8.81 10.33 60.32
C SER A 8 9.74 9.50 59.43
N THR A 9 9.60 8.18 59.48
CA THR A 9 10.15 7.25 58.45
C THR A 9 9.53 7.58 57.13
N VAL A 10 10.24 8.32 56.29
CA VAL A 10 9.91 8.52 54.88
C VAL A 10 10.11 7.17 54.21
N TYR A 11 9.03 6.43 54.00
CA TYR A 11 9.03 5.27 53.11
C TYR A 11 9.29 5.79 51.70
N ILE A 12 10.52 5.76 51.25
CA ILE A 12 10.85 5.91 49.82
C ILE A 12 10.31 4.64 49.17
N LEU A 13 9.14 4.74 48.59
CA LEU A 13 8.62 3.66 47.71
C LEU A 13 9.66 3.50 46.60
N PRO A 14 10.20 2.30 46.39
CA PRO A 14 11.11 2.06 45.27
C PRO A 14 10.39 2.45 44.00
N GLY A 15 10.94 3.44 43.29
CA GLY A 15 10.41 3.78 41.95
C GLY A 15 10.49 2.54 41.05
N GLN A 16 9.50 2.36 40.19
CA GLN A 16 9.55 1.28 39.20
C GLN A 16 10.87 1.32 38.44
N THR A 17 11.56 0.19 38.40
CA THR A 17 12.77 0.05 37.60
C THR A 17 12.43 0.12 36.10
N VAL A 18 13.41 0.41 35.26
CA VAL A 18 13.25 0.45 33.81
C VAL A 18 12.83 -0.94 33.31
N GLU A 19 13.40 -1.99 33.87
CA GLU A 19 13.10 -3.39 33.54
C GLU A 19 11.64 -3.76 33.89
N GLU A 20 11.15 -3.33 35.06
CA GLU A 20 9.75 -3.54 35.45
C GLU A 20 8.80 -2.78 34.52
N THR A 21 9.16 -1.56 34.15
CA THR A 21 8.38 -0.73 33.22
C THR A 21 8.36 -1.39 31.82
N LEU A 22 9.49 -1.94 31.36
CA LEU A 22 9.58 -2.64 30.09
C LEU A 22 8.72 -3.92 30.10
N ARG A 23 8.80 -4.71 31.17
CA ARG A 23 7.97 -5.91 31.35
C ARG A 23 6.49 -5.54 31.34
N PHE A 24 6.09 -4.51 32.06
CA PHE A 24 4.71 -4.03 32.05
C PHE A 24 4.27 -3.60 30.65
N ALA A 25 5.13 -2.95 29.85
CA ALA A 25 4.81 -2.63 28.46
C ALA A 25 4.52 -3.88 27.62
N GLN A 26 5.32 -4.94 27.78
CA GLN A 26 5.13 -6.23 27.09
C GLN A 26 3.83 -6.91 27.51
N GLU A 27 3.51 -6.89 28.80
CA GLU A 27 2.25 -7.41 29.34
C GLU A 27 1.03 -6.67 28.75
N GLN A 28 1.14 -5.33 28.58
CA GLN A 28 0.06 -4.55 27.97
C GLN A 28 -0.13 -4.89 26.47
N VAL A 29 0.95 -5.21 25.73
CA VAL A 29 0.82 -5.70 24.35
C VAL A 29 0.04 -7.02 24.33
N SER A 30 0.41 -7.96 25.20
CA SER A 30 -0.22 -9.28 25.30
C SER A 30 -1.68 -9.20 25.78
N ALA A 31 -2.00 -8.23 26.62
CA ALA A 31 -3.35 -7.95 27.12
C ALA A 31 -4.25 -7.20 26.10
N GLY A 32 -3.72 -6.85 24.91
CA GLY A 32 -4.48 -6.13 23.89
C GLY A 32 -4.70 -4.64 24.20
N ASN A 33 -3.83 -4.03 25.00
CA ASN A 33 -3.88 -2.62 25.38
C ASN A 33 -2.80 -1.78 24.66
N PRO A 34 -2.83 -1.64 23.33
CA PRO A 34 -1.73 -1.04 22.56
C PRO A 34 -1.47 0.43 22.92
N SER A 35 -2.50 1.20 23.27
CA SER A 35 -2.34 2.61 23.65
C SER A 35 -1.56 2.79 24.95
N LEU A 36 -1.73 1.89 25.91
CA LEU A 36 -0.97 1.91 27.17
C LEU A 36 0.44 1.40 26.94
N ALA A 37 0.60 0.34 26.15
CA ALA A 37 1.90 -0.18 25.75
C ALA A 37 2.76 0.90 25.06
N LEU A 38 2.19 1.65 24.10
CA LEU A 38 2.88 2.76 23.42
C LEU A 38 3.42 3.80 24.40
N LYS A 39 2.58 4.29 25.31
CA LYS A 39 3.01 5.28 26.33
C LYS A 39 4.12 4.73 27.22
N THR A 40 4.00 3.45 27.58
CA THR A 40 4.98 2.80 28.45
C THR A 40 6.31 2.59 27.73
N TYR A 41 6.33 2.13 26.47
CA TYR A 41 7.57 2.03 25.68
C TYR A 41 8.21 3.39 25.42
N GLN A 42 7.42 4.45 25.18
CA GLN A 42 7.95 5.81 25.06
C GLN A 42 8.64 6.27 26.36
N ARG A 43 8.05 5.96 27.52
CA ARG A 43 8.64 6.23 28.82
C ARG A 43 9.98 5.49 29.01
N VAL A 44 10.01 4.18 28.66
CA VAL A 44 11.25 3.39 28.69
C VAL A 44 12.28 3.96 27.72
N LEU A 45 11.88 4.34 26.50
CA LEU A 45 12.79 4.93 25.52
C LEU A 45 13.43 6.22 26.02
N TYR A 46 12.69 7.02 26.80
CA TYR A 46 13.18 8.28 27.33
C TYR A 46 14.11 8.10 28.54
N PHE A 47 13.75 7.21 29.49
CA PHE A 47 14.46 7.06 30.77
C PHE A 47 15.42 5.86 30.82
N GLY A 48 15.25 4.87 29.96
CA GLY A 48 15.94 3.58 30.02
C GLY A 48 17.36 3.53 29.44
N GLY A 49 17.83 4.64 28.88
CA GLY A 49 19.17 4.70 28.29
C GLY A 49 19.32 3.91 26.98
N GLU A 50 20.58 3.72 26.55
CA GLU A 50 20.88 3.10 25.24
C GLU A 50 20.55 1.62 25.18
N HIS A 51 20.66 0.92 26.30
CA HIS A 51 20.48 -0.54 26.38
C HIS A 51 19.06 -1.00 25.96
N HIS A 52 18.04 -0.17 26.24
CA HIS A 52 16.64 -0.51 25.91
C HIS A 52 16.15 0.13 24.60
N ARG A 53 16.98 0.95 23.97
CA ARG A 53 16.61 1.77 22.79
C ARG A 53 16.12 0.94 21.63
N GLU A 54 16.88 -0.07 21.21
CA GLU A 54 16.54 -0.94 20.06
C GLU A 54 15.21 -1.67 20.26
N VAL A 55 15.00 -2.24 21.46
CA VAL A 55 13.77 -2.95 21.79
C VAL A 55 12.59 -2.01 21.77
N CYS A 56 12.70 -0.83 22.39
CA CYS A 56 11.61 0.14 22.42
C CYS A 56 11.29 0.70 21.05
N GLN A 57 12.28 1.05 20.24
CA GLN A 57 12.07 1.55 18.89
C GLN A 57 11.37 0.52 18.01
N ARG A 58 11.78 -0.76 18.08
CA ARG A 58 11.14 -1.85 17.34
C ARG A 58 9.69 -2.03 17.77
N GLN A 59 9.40 -2.07 19.06
CA GLN A 59 8.05 -2.25 19.58
C GLN A 59 7.15 -1.06 19.23
N LEU A 60 7.64 0.16 19.37
CA LEU A 60 6.91 1.37 18.97
C LEU A 60 6.58 1.35 17.48
N ALA A 61 7.56 1.01 16.62
CA ALA A 61 7.34 0.89 15.18
C ALA A 61 6.25 -0.14 14.86
N THR A 62 6.32 -1.32 15.48
CA THR A 62 5.35 -2.40 15.27
C THR A 62 3.95 -2.02 15.74
N LEU A 63 3.83 -1.40 16.91
CA LEU A 63 2.55 -0.97 17.47
C LEU A 63 1.91 0.15 16.65
N TYR A 64 2.69 1.14 16.19
CA TYR A 64 2.18 2.18 15.31
C TYR A 64 1.75 1.61 13.95
N ALA A 65 2.50 0.66 13.38
CA ALA A 65 2.11 -0.01 12.15
C ALA A 65 0.79 -0.77 12.30
N ALA A 66 0.60 -1.48 13.42
CA ALA A 66 -0.65 -2.19 13.73
C ALA A 66 -1.85 -1.26 13.90
N GLN A 67 -1.64 -0.01 14.35
CA GLN A 67 -2.68 1.01 14.46
C GLN A 67 -2.93 1.76 13.13
N GLY A 68 -2.19 1.45 12.07
CA GLY A 68 -2.28 2.15 10.79
C GLY A 68 -1.56 3.50 10.74
N GLU A 69 -0.84 3.88 11.80
CA GLU A 69 -0.04 5.10 11.87
C GLU A 69 1.32 4.90 11.17
N LEU A 70 1.25 4.66 9.85
CA LEU A 70 2.37 4.18 9.05
C LEU A 70 3.57 5.14 9.02
N GLU A 71 3.32 6.45 9.09
CA GLU A 71 4.39 7.46 9.13
C GLU A 71 5.18 7.41 10.44
N ARG A 72 4.50 7.27 11.57
CA ARG A 72 5.15 7.11 12.87
C ARG A 72 5.92 5.79 12.95
N ALA A 73 5.32 4.72 12.43
CA ALA A 73 6.00 3.44 12.34
C ALA A 73 7.29 3.53 11.51
N ALA A 74 7.24 4.17 10.34
CA ALA A 74 8.40 4.40 9.49
C ALA A 74 9.48 5.24 10.19
N PHE A 75 9.09 6.26 10.95
CA PHE A 75 10.02 7.07 11.75
C PHE A 75 10.76 6.23 12.80
N TYR A 76 10.05 5.36 13.55
CA TYR A 76 10.70 4.51 14.54
C TYR A 76 11.58 3.42 13.91
N TYR A 77 11.23 2.89 12.73
CA TYR A 77 12.12 2.01 11.98
C TYR A 77 13.36 2.74 11.46
N ASP A 78 13.25 4.02 11.11
CA ASP A 78 14.40 4.84 10.72
C ASP A 78 15.35 5.07 11.90
N LEU A 79 14.82 5.40 13.08
CA LEU A 79 15.61 5.50 14.30
C LEU A 79 16.29 4.16 14.65
N LEU A 80 15.59 3.04 14.51
CA LEU A 80 16.13 1.71 14.74
C LEU A 80 17.26 1.39 13.74
N TYR A 81 17.08 1.74 12.46
CA TYR A 81 18.10 1.57 11.43
C TYR A 81 19.39 2.32 11.78
N GLN A 82 19.27 3.56 12.28
CA GLN A 82 20.42 4.40 12.64
C GLN A 82 21.12 3.95 13.91
N SER A 83 20.38 3.41 14.89
CA SER A 83 20.91 3.01 16.19
C SER A 83 21.30 1.53 16.29
N ALA A 84 20.92 0.71 15.29
CA ALA A 84 21.13 -0.73 15.30
C ALA A 84 22.60 -1.12 15.42
N GLN A 85 22.91 -1.96 16.41
CA GLN A 85 24.26 -2.45 16.68
C GLN A 85 24.69 -3.58 15.74
N THR A 86 23.73 -4.27 15.11
CA THR A 86 23.99 -5.38 14.19
C THR A 86 23.45 -5.09 12.82
N ASP A 87 24.14 -5.56 11.79
CA ASP A 87 23.68 -5.42 10.39
C ASP A 87 22.35 -6.13 10.17
N SER A 88 22.11 -7.28 10.82
CA SER A 88 20.85 -7.99 10.74
C SER A 88 19.67 -7.11 11.18
N LEU A 89 19.79 -6.47 12.33
CA LEU A 89 18.76 -5.58 12.86
C LEU A 89 18.57 -4.33 11.96
N ARG A 90 19.70 -3.80 11.47
CA ARG A 90 19.70 -2.66 10.55
C ARG A 90 18.95 -2.98 9.26
N TYR A 91 19.22 -4.14 8.64
CA TYR A 91 18.51 -4.55 7.43
C TYR A 91 17.03 -4.82 7.69
N ASP A 92 16.69 -5.49 8.81
CA ASP A 92 15.30 -5.71 9.19
C ASP A 92 14.51 -4.41 9.34
N ALA A 93 15.10 -3.42 10.00
CA ALA A 93 14.48 -2.11 10.18
C ALA A 93 14.23 -1.42 8.82
N LEU A 94 15.21 -1.45 7.92
CA LEU A 94 15.08 -0.84 6.60
C LEU A 94 14.05 -1.55 5.73
N PHE A 95 14.02 -2.88 5.72
CA PHE A 95 13.00 -3.63 4.99
C PHE A 95 11.61 -3.39 5.56
N SER A 96 11.46 -3.29 6.88
CA SER A 96 10.19 -2.96 7.52
C SER A 96 9.72 -1.56 7.13
N LYS A 97 10.59 -0.54 7.22
CA LYS A 97 10.32 0.82 6.73
C LYS A 97 9.91 0.82 5.26
N THR A 98 10.65 0.12 4.42
CA THR A 98 10.38 0.02 2.99
C THR A 98 9.01 -0.60 2.71
N GLY A 99 8.66 -1.67 3.43
CA GLY A 99 7.32 -2.27 3.36
C GLY A 99 6.20 -1.27 3.68
N LEU A 100 6.37 -0.46 4.72
CA LEU A 100 5.41 0.60 5.06
C LEU A 100 5.29 1.68 3.96
N LEU A 101 6.41 2.07 3.34
CA LEU A 101 6.41 2.98 2.20
C LEU A 101 5.64 2.40 1.01
N MET A 102 5.79 1.11 0.73
CA MET A 102 5.03 0.43 -0.33
C MET A 102 3.53 0.36 -0.01
N LEU A 103 3.14 0.10 1.24
CA LEU A 103 1.73 0.14 1.66
C LEU A 103 1.11 1.53 1.47
N GLN A 104 1.90 2.60 1.57
CA GLN A 104 1.50 3.98 1.28
C GLN A 104 1.57 4.33 -0.21
N ASN A 105 1.85 3.37 -1.11
CA ASN A 105 2.12 3.58 -2.53
C ASN A 105 3.32 4.52 -2.82
N GLN A 106 4.23 4.70 -1.86
CA GLN A 106 5.43 5.53 -2.00
C GLN A 106 6.61 4.72 -2.59
N TYR A 107 6.36 3.99 -3.68
CA TYR A 107 7.31 3.04 -4.28
C TYR A 107 8.66 3.67 -4.66
N LYS A 108 8.68 4.94 -5.13
CA LYS A 108 9.93 5.63 -5.46
C LYS A 108 10.79 5.88 -4.22
N LYS A 109 10.19 6.23 -3.08
CA LYS A 109 10.93 6.36 -1.82
C LYS A 109 11.43 5.00 -1.35
N ALA A 110 10.60 3.96 -1.47
CA ALA A 110 11.00 2.59 -1.16
C ALA A 110 12.23 2.16 -1.98
N LEU A 111 12.29 2.47 -3.27
CA LEU A 111 13.46 2.22 -4.13
C LEU A 111 14.71 2.94 -3.62
N LEU A 112 14.61 4.22 -3.27
CA LEU A 112 15.76 4.98 -2.75
C LEU A 112 16.33 4.33 -1.47
N GLU A 113 15.46 3.90 -0.55
CA GLU A 113 15.87 3.19 0.66
C GLU A 113 16.58 1.86 0.33
N LEU A 114 16.02 1.06 -0.59
CA LEU A 114 16.59 -0.23 -1.00
C LEU A 114 17.93 -0.07 -1.72
N LEU A 115 18.11 0.99 -2.49
CA LEU A 115 19.34 1.28 -3.19
C LEU A 115 20.46 1.76 -2.26
N SER A 116 20.13 2.27 -1.06
CA SER A 116 21.10 2.61 -0.02
C SER A 116 21.77 1.38 0.61
N LEU A 117 21.16 0.20 0.51
CA LEU A 117 21.73 -1.05 0.99
C LEU A 117 22.97 -1.47 0.15
N PRO A 118 23.96 -2.11 0.78
CA PRO A 118 25.11 -2.65 0.07
C PRO A 118 24.73 -3.48 -1.16
N LYS A 119 25.58 -3.41 -2.21
CA LYS A 119 25.34 -4.21 -3.43
C LYS A 119 25.42 -5.70 -3.16
N ASN A 120 26.36 -6.11 -2.31
CA ASN A 120 26.58 -7.50 -1.93
C ASN A 120 26.09 -7.72 -0.50
N LEU A 121 24.92 -8.29 -0.36
CA LEU A 121 24.36 -8.73 0.91
C LEU A 121 24.50 -10.25 1.02
N PRO A 122 24.75 -10.79 2.23
CA PRO A 122 24.65 -12.23 2.43
C PRO A 122 23.19 -12.70 2.27
N GLU A 123 23.01 -13.97 1.90
CA GLU A 123 21.69 -14.57 1.97
C GLU A 123 21.26 -14.74 3.46
N PRO A 124 19.99 -14.56 3.81
CA PRO A 124 18.82 -14.35 2.92
C PRO A 124 18.51 -12.89 2.55
N TRP A 125 19.34 -11.93 2.97
CA TRP A 125 19.09 -10.50 2.77
C TRP A 125 19.10 -10.10 1.29
N MET A 126 19.94 -10.74 0.48
CA MET A 126 20.00 -10.47 -0.95
C MET A 126 18.70 -10.87 -1.65
N SER A 127 18.17 -12.05 -1.35
CA SER A 127 16.89 -12.51 -1.88
C SER A 127 15.74 -11.59 -1.45
N ARG A 128 15.74 -11.15 -0.19
CA ARG A 128 14.76 -10.19 0.31
C ARG A 128 14.87 -8.84 -0.40
N LYS A 129 16.09 -8.33 -0.61
CA LYS A 129 16.33 -7.10 -1.37
C LYS A 129 15.77 -7.18 -2.79
N ARG A 130 16.05 -8.28 -3.50
CA ARG A 130 15.52 -8.51 -4.86
C ARG A 130 14.00 -8.54 -4.90
N LEU A 131 13.36 -9.22 -3.94
CA LEU A 131 11.91 -9.26 -3.84
C LEU A 131 11.32 -7.85 -3.67
N TYR A 132 11.90 -7.05 -2.76
CA TYR A 132 11.42 -5.70 -2.49
C TYR A 132 11.70 -4.74 -3.66
N LEU A 133 12.87 -4.84 -4.32
CA LEU A 133 13.16 -4.07 -5.55
C LEU A 133 12.15 -4.41 -6.64
N GLY A 134 11.92 -5.70 -6.90
CA GLY A 134 10.95 -6.14 -7.88
C GLY A 134 9.52 -5.65 -7.58
N ALA A 135 9.11 -5.70 -6.30
CA ALA A 135 7.82 -5.16 -5.87
C ALA A 135 7.72 -3.64 -6.09
N ALA A 136 8.79 -2.90 -5.79
CA ALA A 136 8.81 -1.44 -5.94
C ALA A 136 8.83 -1.03 -7.42
N HIS A 137 9.65 -1.69 -8.27
CA HIS A 137 9.65 -1.47 -9.72
C HIS A 137 8.30 -1.82 -10.34
N PHE A 138 7.66 -2.92 -9.90
CA PHE A 138 6.30 -3.25 -10.33
C PHE A 138 5.29 -2.15 -9.96
N GLY A 139 5.40 -1.60 -8.75
CA GLY A 139 4.54 -0.52 -8.26
C GLY A 139 4.66 0.77 -9.08
N ILE A 140 5.85 1.11 -9.58
CA ILE A 140 6.06 2.26 -10.49
C ILE A 140 5.87 1.91 -11.96
N ARG A 141 5.44 0.68 -12.26
CA ARG A 141 5.16 0.15 -13.61
C ARG A 141 6.40 0.00 -14.51
N GLU A 142 7.57 -0.19 -13.93
CA GLU A 142 8.80 -0.55 -14.60
C GLU A 142 8.98 -2.08 -14.63
N PHE A 143 8.13 -2.74 -15.44
CA PHE A 143 7.98 -4.20 -15.42
C PHE A 143 9.25 -4.94 -15.88
N ASP A 144 10.05 -4.37 -16.75
CA ASP A 144 11.33 -4.95 -17.16
C ASP A 144 12.33 -5.01 -16.00
N LEU A 145 12.41 -3.94 -15.20
CA LEU A 145 13.25 -3.92 -14.00
C LEU A 145 12.69 -4.84 -12.92
N ALA A 146 11.36 -4.85 -12.72
CA ALA A 146 10.72 -5.79 -11.81
C ALA A 146 11.05 -7.24 -12.16
N ARG A 147 11.02 -7.59 -13.46
CA ARG A 147 11.41 -8.91 -13.97
C ARG A 147 12.88 -9.23 -13.66
N GLN A 148 13.78 -8.29 -13.95
CA GLN A 148 15.22 -8.48 -13.68
C GLN A 148 15.52 -8.75 -12.21
N ASP A 149 14.80 -8.08 -11.30
CA ASP A 149 14.97 -8.27 -9.87
C ASP A 149 14.35 -9.59 -9.38
N LEU A 150 13.20 -9.99 -9.92
CA LEU A 150 12.45 -11.16 -9.44
C LEU A 150 12.94 -12.46 -10.06
N LEU A 151 13.46 -12.44 -11.29
CA LEU A 151 13.87 -13.65 -12.01
C LEU A 151 14.94 -14.46 -11.26
N PRO A 152 15.97 -13.84 -10.61
CA PRO A 152 16.97 -14.57 -9.84
C PRO A 152 16.46 -15.25 -8.56
N LEU A 153 15.21 -14.97 -8.14
CA LEU A 153 14.57 -15.63 -6.99
C LEU A 153 14.10 -17.04 -7.34
N PHE A 154 13.96 -17.35 -8.62
CA PHE A 154 13.65 -18.70 -9.07
C PHE A 154 14.93 -19.49 -9.27
N ALA A 155 14.96 -20.72 -8.77
CA ALA A 155 16.05 -21.65 -9.05
C ALA A 155 16.24 -21.79 -10.58
N PRO A 156 17.48 -21.94 -11.07
CA PRO A 156 17.74 -22.08 -12.51
C PRO A 156 16.97 -23.24 -13.17
N GLU A 157 16.71 -24.29 -12.43
CA GLU A 157 15.99 -25.50 -12.85
C GLU A 157 14.48 -25.28 -12.94
N ASN A 158 13.93 -24.28 -12.22
CA ASN A 158 12.50 -23.96 -12.24
C ASN A 158 12.12 -23.15 -13.48
N GLN A 159 12.26 -23.76 -14.65
CA GLN A 159 11.95 -23.13 -15.92
C GLN A 159 10.45 -22.78 -16.04
N ALA A 160 9.57 -23.58 -15.45
CA ALA A 160 8.12 -23.33 -15.45
C ALA A 160 7.78 -22.03 -14.69
N GLY A 161 8.30 -21.84 -13.48
CA GLY A 161 8.09 -20.62 -12.69
C GLY A 161 8.68 -19.38 -13.37
N ARG A 162 9.87 -19.52 -14.01
CA ARG A 162 10.49 -18.44 -14.78
C ARG A 162 9.64 -18.04 -16.00
N ALA A 163 9.10 -19.01 -16.73
CA ALA A 163 8.21 -18.75 -17.86
C ALA A 163 6.87 -18.12 -17.41
N GLU A 164 6.31 -18.57 -16.28
CA GLU A 164 5.11 -17.96 -15.71
C GLU A 164 5.36 -16.51 -15.29
N LEU A 165 6.50 -16.19 -14.67
CA LEU A 165 6.89 -14.81 -14.36
C LEU A 165 6.89 -13.93 -15.61
N GLU A 166 7.49 -14.42 -16.72
CA GLU A 166 7.51 -13.69 -18.00
C GLU A 166 6.07 -13.41 -18.50
N GLN A 167 5.21 -14.40 -18.48
CA GLN A 167 3.80 -14.23 -18.88
C GLN A 167 3.06 -13.22 -18.00
N LEU A 168 3.28 -13.26 -16.68
CA LEU A 168 2.68 -12.33 -15.73
C LEU A 168 3.18 -10.90 -15.94
N MET A 169 4.47 -10.70 -16.23
CA MET A 169 5.01 -9.37 -16.55
C MET A 169 4.40 -8.83 -17.86
N HIS A 170 4.32 -9.64 -18.91
CA HIS A 170 3.64 -9.24 -20.15
C HIS A 170 2.14 -8.95 -19.94
N GLN A 171 1.49 -9.68 -19.04
CA GLN A 171 0.09 -9.39 -18.67
C GLN A 171 -0.01 -8.03 -17.97
N ALA A 172 0.90 -7.71 -17.03
CA ALA A 172 0.96 -6.43 -16.35
C ALA A 172 1.17 -5.27 -17.33
N GLU A 173 2.07 -5.43 -18.29
CA GLU A 173 2.29 -4.45 -19.35
C GLU A 173 1.02 -4.18 -20.16
N ARG A 174 0.35 -5.24 -20.63
CA ARG A 174 -0.90 -5.10 -21.41
C ARG A 174 -1.99 -4.37 -20.63
N ILE A 175 -2.12 -4.65 -19.33
CA ILE A 175 -3.05 -3.93 -18.44
C ILE A 175 -2.65 -2.47 -18.35
N SER A 176 -1.36 -2.18 -18.14
CA SER A 176 -0.84 -0.83 -17.96
C SER A 176 -0.96 0.04 -19.21
N ARG A 177 -0.87 -0.53 -20.42
CA ARG A 177 -0.98 0.19 -21.72
C ARG A 177 -2.37 0.77 -21.98
N LYS A 178 -3.42 0.30 -21.29
CA LYS A 178 -4.76 0.88 -21.43
C LYS A 178 -4.77 2.33 -20.93
N SER A 179 -5.34 3.23 -21.74
CA SER A 179 -5.31 4.68 -21.48
C SER A 179 -6.68 5.20 -21.03
N ALA A 180 -6.73 5.86 -19.86
CA ALA A 180 -7.92 6.54 -19.36
C ALA A 180 -8.38 7.67 -20.29
N LYS A 181 -7.43 8.35 -20.96
CA LYS A 181 -7.74 9.36 -21.99
C LYS A 181 -8.49 8.72 -23.16
N LYS A 182 -8.03 7.53 -23.63
CA LYS A 182 -8.71 6.78 -24.68
C LYS A 182 -10.12 6.35 -24.26
N ALA A 183 -10.30 5.87 -23.02
CA ALA A 183 -11.62 5.52 -22.50
C ALA A 183 -12.57 6.71 -22.49
N ARG A 184 -12.11 7.88 -22.03
CA ARG A 184 -12.91 9.13 -22.07
C ARG A 184 -13.26 9.53 -23.48
N ASN A 185 -12.31 9.53 -24.40
CA ASN A 185 -12.53 9.91 -25.80
C ASN A 185 -13.52 8.95 -26.50
N LEU A 186 -13.45 7.67 -26.22
CA LEU A 186 -14.43 6.70 -26.75
C LEU A 186 -15.84 7.00 -26.21
N SER A 187 -15.99 7.32 -24.95
CA SER A 187 -17.28 7.70 -24.37
C SER A 187 -17.76 9.08 -24.84
N MET A 188 -16.87 9.93 -25.35
CA MET A 188 -17.20 11.19 -26.00
C MET A 188 -17.84 10.97 -27.38
N VAL A 189 -17.42 9.95 -28.11
CA VAL A 189 -18.02 9.62 -29.42
C VAL A 189 -19.32 8.82 -29.23
N LEU A 190 -19.29 7.83 -28.35
CA LEU A 190 -20.43 6.97 -28.06
C LEU A 190 -20.55 6.75 -26.54
N PRO A 191 -21.63 7.26 -25.91
CA PRO A 191 -21.87 7.04 -24.48
C PRO A 191 -21.80 5.56 -24.11
N GLY A 192 -20.95 5.19 -23.13
CA GLY A 192 -20.74 3.79 -22.75
C GLY A 192 -19.54 3.12 -23.39
N ALA A 193 -19.03 3.59 -24.55
CA ALA A 193 -17.92 2.91 -25.24
C ALA A 193 -16.62 2.87 -24.43
N GLY A 194 -16.32 3.87 -23.63
CA GLY A 194 -15.17 3.85 -22.74
C GLY A 194 -15.29 2.86 -21.59
N GLN A 195 -16.49 2.65 -21.07
CA GLN A 195 -16.78 1.60 -20.08
C GLN A 195 -16.59 0.21 -20.68
N PHE A 196 -17.06 -0.02 -21.91
CA PHE A 196 -16.78 -1.27 -22.65
C PHE A 196 -15.28 -1.48 -22.85
N TYR A 197 -14.55 -0.45 -23.25
CA TYR A 197 -13.09 -0.51 -23.38
C TYR A 197 -12.39 -0.84 -22.04
N ALA A 198 -12.94 -0.34 -20.91
CA ALA A 198 -12.49 -0.71 -19.57
C ALA A 198 -12.89 -2.14 -19.15
N GLY A 199 -13.75 -2.81 -19.91
CA GLY A 199 -14.32 -4.12 -19.57
C GLY A 199 -15.44 -4.03 -18.53
N ASP A 200 -16.08 -2.87 -18.38
CA ASP A 200 -17.26 -2.68 -17.52
C ASP A 200 -18.53 -2.62 -18.33
N TYR A 201 -18.97 -3.80 -18.75
CA TYR A 201 -20.14 -3.98 -19.64
C TYR A 201 -21.43 -3.45 -18.99
N LYS A 202 -21.61 -3.67 -17.67
CA LYS A 202 -22.81 -3.24 -16.94
C LYS A 202 -22.99 -1.72 -17.00
N ASN A 203 -21.95 -0.99 -16.62
CA ASN A 203 -21.98 0.48 -16.65
C ASN A 203 -21.97 1.03 -18.10
N GLY A 204 -21.35 0.30 -19.03
CA GLY A 204 -21.36 0.63 -20.45
C GLY A 204 -22.78 0.61 -21.05
N ILE A 205 -23.51 -0.48 -20.84
CA ILE A 205 -24.91 -0.63 -21.28
C ILE A 205 -25.80 0.43 -20.62
N ASN A 206 -25.68 0.60 -19.30
CA ASN A 206 -26.46 1.60 -18.57
C ASN A 206 -26.24 3.03 -19.09
N SER A 207 -24.97 3.39 -19.34
CA SER A 207 -24.64 4.70 -19.92
C SER A 207 -25.23 4.88 -21.32
N LEU A 208 -25.15 3.86 -22.16
CA LEU A 208 -25.72 3.88 -23.51
C LEU A 208 -27.23 4.06 -23.46
N LEU A 209 -27.94 3.24 -22.66
CA LEU A 209 -29.40 3.28 -22.56
C LEU A 209 -29.91 4.62 -22.04
N ILE A 210 -29.33 5.16 -20.97
CA ILE A 210 -29.75 6.43 -20.39
C ILE A 210 -29.58 7.54 -21.42
N ASN A 211 -28.43 7.63 -22.10
CA ASN A 211 -28.21 8.66 -23.10
C ASN A 211 -29.09 8.52 -24.33
N ALA A 212 -29.38 7.28 -24.77
CA ALA A 212 -30.31 7.00 -25.86
C ALA A 212 -31.74 7.42 -25.51
N LEU A 213 -32.21 7.10 -24.30
CA LEU A 213 -33.55 7.51 -23.82
C LEU A 213 -33.67 9.03 -23.70
N LEU A 214 -32.66 9.72 -23.14
CA LEU A 214 -32.65 11.17 -23.06
C LEU A 214 -32.60 11.81 -24.43
N GLY A 215 -31.82 11.28 -25.38
CA GLY A 215 -31.77 11.74 -26.76
C GLY A 215 -33.11 11.54 -27.46
N TYR A 216 -33.75 10.40 -27.33
CA TYR A 216 -35.10 10.14 -27.85
C TYR A 216 -36.12 11.11 -27.25
N TRP A 217 -36.08 11.34 -25.93
CA TRP A 217 -36.98 12.27 -25.26
C TRP A 217 -36.76 13.70 -25.75
N LEU A 218 -35.52 14.15 -25.95
CA LEU A 218 -35.21 15.48 -26.50
C LEU A 218 -35.83 15.65 -27.89
N ILE A 219 -35.70 14.67 -28.80
CA ILE A 219 -36.27 14.70 -30.14
C ILE A 219 -37.80 14.71 -30.07
N SER A 220 -38.38 13.80 -29.31
CA SER A 220 -39.85 13.69 -29.17
C SER A 220 -40.49 14.93 -28.57
N ALA A 221 -39.88 15.53 -27.55
CA ALA A 221 -40.34 16.75 -26.95
C ALA A 221 -40.22 17.96 -27.92
N GLY A 222 -39.14 18.01 -28.73
CA GLY A 222 -38.94 19.04 -29.75
C GLY A 222 -39.96 18.97 -30.87
N ILE A 223 -40.52 17.77 -31.18
CA ILE A 223 -41.61 17.59 -32.16
C ILE A 223 -42.96 18.01 -31.56
N SER A 224 -43.21 17.68 -30.27
CA SER A 224 -44.50 17.85 -29.59
C SER A 224 -44.70 19.27 -29.01
N PHE A 225 -43.60 19.94 -28.68
CA PHE A 225 -43.57 21.27 -28.04
C PHE A 225 -42.64 22.20 -28.84
N THR A 226 -42.36 23.39 -28.29
CA THR A 226 -41.35 24.27 -28.87
C THR A 226 -39.94 23.68 -28.64
N PHE A 227 -39.07 23.75 -29.68
CA PHE A 227 -37.68 23.27 -29.56
C PHE A 227 -36.94 23.91 -28.36
N LEU A 228 -37.20 25.18 -28.06
CA LEU A 228 -36.61 25.85 -26.91
C LEU A 228 -37.02 25.24 -25.56
N ASP A 229 -38.28 24.87 -25.42
CA ASP A 229 -38.78 24.22 -24.18
C ASP A 229 -38.17 22.83 -23.99
N ALA A 230 -38.10 22.05 -25.07
CA ALA A 230 -37.46 20.73 -25.06
C ALA A 230 -35.96 20.84 -24.73
N ALA A 231 -35.26 21.81 -25.34
CA ALA A 231 -33.85 22.07 -25.06
C ALA A 231 -33.63 22.48 -23.61
N ALA A 232 -34.42 23.43 -23.09
CA ALA A 232 -34.30 23.91 -21.73
C ALA A 232 -34.56 22.80 -20.68
N THR A 233 -35.51 21.90 -20.95
CA THR A 233 -35.93 20.84 -19.98
C THR A 233 -35.02 19.62 -20.02
N VAL A 234 -34.61 19.15 -21.21
CA VAL A 234 -33.92 17.87 -21.38
C VAL A 234 -32.40 18.04 -21.46
N SER A 235 -31.90 19.12 -22.08
CA SER A 235 -30.46 19.28 -22.34
C SER A 235 -29.59 19.31 -21.07
N PRO A 236 -30.01 19.90 -19.91
CA PRO A 236 -29.19 19.86 -18.70
C PRO A 236 -28.98 18.41 -18.20
N TRP A 237 -30.00 17.58 -18.29
CA TRP A 237 -29.92 16.16 -17.91
C TRP A 237 -29.06 15.36 -18.88
N LEU A 238 -29.27 15.55 -20.21
CA LEU A 238 -28.45 14.92 -21.22
C LEU A 238 -26.98 15.28 -21.06
N PHE A 239 -26.66 16.54 -20.89
CA PHE A 239 -25.28 17.01 -20.67
C PHE A 239 -24.67 16.42 -19.39
N ARG A 240 -25.43 16.41 -18.28
CA ARG A 240 -25.00 15.85 -16.99
C ARG A 240 -24.63 14.36 -17.11
N TYR A 241 -25.51 13.57 -17.73
CA TYR A 241 -25.27 12.12 -17.88
C TYR A 241 -24.16 11.82 -18.89
N TYR A 242 -24.12 12.57 -19.97
CA TYR A 242 -23.09 12.45 -21.00
C TYR A 242 -21.69 12.80 -20.44
N ALA A 243 -21.52 13.98 -19.86
CA ALA A 243 -20.25 14.41 -19.28
C ALA A 243 -19.84 13.53 -18.09
N GLY A 244 -20.82 13.15 -17.25
CA GLY A 244 -20.61 12.20 -16.14
C GLY A 244 -20.14 10.83 -16.63
N GLY A 245 -20.71 10.32 -17.71
CA GLY A 245 -20.33 9.05 -18.33
C GLY A 245 -18.88 9.04 -18.84
N MET A 246 -18.47 10.12 -19.50
CA MET A 246 -17.08 10.31 -19.98
C MET A 246 -16.07 10.28 -18.81
N ARG A 247 -16.33 11.07 -17.75
CA ARG A 247 -15.42 11.12 -16.58
C ARG A 247 -15.31 9.77 -15.91
N ARG A 248 -16.46 9.12 -15.64
CA ARG A 248 -16.52 7.80 -15.02
C ARG A 248 -15.81 6.72 -15.84
N ALA A 249 -15.82 6.79 -17.17
CA ALA A 249 -15.12 5.82 -18.01
C ALA A 249 -13.61 5.80 -17.73
N GLY A 250 -12.99 6.96 -17.54
CA GLY A 250 -11.59 7.07 -17.17
C GLY A 250 -11.30 6.54 -15.77
N GLU A 251 -12.14 6.91 -14.78
CA GLU A 251 -12.01 6.46 -13.38
C GLU A 251 -12.17 4.94 -13.25
N ILE A 252 -13.18 4.37 -13.92
CA ILE A 252 -13.41 2.91 -13.96
C ILE A 252 -12.20 2.19 -14.54
N LEU A 253 -11.62 2.72 -15.62
CA LEU A 253 -10.46 2.11 -16.23
C LEU A 253 -9.27 2.10 -15.27
N GLU A 254 -8.94 3.23 -14.63
CA GLU A 254 -7.80 3.28 -13.68
C GLU A 254 -8.03 2.32 -12.52
N LYS A 255 -9.23 2.29 -11.93
CA LYS A 255 -9.56 1.32 -10.88
C LYS A 255 -9.36 -0.13 -11.33
N LYS A 256 -9.86 -0.48 -12.51
CA LYS A 256 -9.69 -1.84 -13.05
C LYS A 256 -8.24 -2.18 -13.40
N LYS A 257 -7.44 -1.20 -13.81
CA LYS A 257 -5.99 -1.38 -14.01
C LYS A 257 -5.31 -1.71 -12.68
N GLU A 258 -5.57 -0.93 -11.64
CA GLU A 258 -4.99 -1.18 -10.32
C GLU A 258 -5.40 -2.55 -9.75
N GLU A 259 -6.69 -2.90 -9.85
CA GLU A 259 -7.17 -4.22 -9.45
C GLU A 259 -6.52 -5.35 -10.27
N GLY A 260 -6.37 -5.16 -11.57
CA GLY A 260 -5.71 -6.11 -12.46
C GLY A 260 -4.23 -6.29 -12.15
N LEU A 261 -3.50 -5.20 -11.94
CA LEU A 261 -2.08 -5.22 -11.56
C LEU A 261 -1.89 -5.87 -10.19
N ARG A 262 -2.75 -5.57 -9.22
CA ARG A 262 -2.71 -6.22 -7.90
C ARG A 262 -2.90 -7.74 -8.00
N LYS A 263 -3.84 -8.20 -8.81
CA LYS A 263 -4.05 -9.64 -9.05
C LYS A 263 -2.84 -10.29 -9.72
N VAL A 264 -2.22 -9.61 -10.69
CA VAL A 264 -1.01 -10.12 -11.36
C VAL A 264 0.13 -10.24 -10.35
N PHE A 265 0.36 -9.20 -9.55
CA PHE A 265 1.42 -9.24 -8.54
C PHE A 265 1.17 -10.30 -7.46
N GLY A 266 -0.09 -10.49 -7.05
CA GLY A 266 -0.46 -11.59 -6.15
C GLY A 266 -0.07 -12.96 -6.71
N LYS A 267 -0.32 -13.21 -8.00
CA LYS A 267 0.13 -14.44 -8.66
C LYS A 267 1.66 -14.57 -8.72
N VAL A 268 2.38 -13.47 -8.93
CA VAL A 268 3.85 -13.48 -8.87
C VAL A 268 4.35 -13.93 -7.51
N LEU A 269 3.75 -13.41 -6.43
CA LEU A 269 4.11 -13.83 -5.06
C LEU A 269 3.72 -15.29 -4.78
N GLU A 270 2.58 -15.74 -5.27
CA GLU A 270 2.17 -17.16 -5.17
C GLU A 270 3.15 -18.07 -5.90
N GLU A 271 3.63 -17.68 -7.08
CA GLU A 271 4.57 -18.47 -7.86
C GLU A 271 5.95 -18.53 -7.18
N LEU A 272 6.41 -17.41 -6.62
CA LEU A 272 7.65 -17.37 -5.82
C LEU A 272 7.58 -18.22 -4.55
N GLY A 273 6.39 -18.39 -3.95
CA GLY A 273 6.17 -19.20 -2.75
C GLY A 273 6.02 -20.70 -3.02
N LYS A 274 5.89 -21.14 -4.28
CA LYS A 274 5.78 -22.56 -4.62
C LYS A 274 7.13 -23.26 -4.47
N PRO A 275 7.17 -24.47 -3.88
CA PRO A 275 8.38 -25.27 -3.91
C PRO A 275 8.79 -25.55 -5.37
N ALA A 276 10.10 -25.60 -5.61
CA ALA A 276 10.62 -25.93 -6.95
C ALA A 276 9.97 -27.24 -7.42
N ARG A 277 9.21 -27.18 -8.51
CA ARG A 277 8.65 -28.39 -9.14
C ARG A 277 9.83 -29.14 -9.74
N SER A 278 10.23 -30.24 -9.08
CA SER A 278 11.10 -31.24 -9.73
C SER A 278 10.29 -31.88 -10.87
N ASN A 279 10.76 -31.69 -12.11
CA ASN A 279 10.30 -32.48 -13.23
C ASN A 279 10.76 -33.93 -13.08
#